data_cdec0e22b8f1a0a352e4a61d5b844a17
#
_entry.id   cdec0e22b8f1a0a352e4a61d5b844a17
#
_cell.length_a   1.000
_cell.length_b   1.000
_cell.length_c   1.000
_cell.angle_alpha   90.00
_cell.angle_beta   90.00
_cell.angle_gamma   90.00
#
_symmetry.space_group_name_H-M   'P 1'
#
loop_
_entity.id
_entity.type
_entity.pdbx_description
1 polymer ?
#
loop_
_entity_poly.entity_id
_entity_poly.type
_entity_poly.pdbx_seq_one_letter_code
_entity_poly.pdbx_strand_id
1 'polypeptide(L)'
;MYSVVDGQQRLTTNYKAYCNHDDFRNIVLDLGKGEFTEVRDSIRSNQIPVGILLNKEDTKLFEYTKAKSALGSADVLSVLLQVRSKMRNYNYTLNSAEDLTEDEQIEWFEVLNNAGSRVSIIQMRFSKLKAHGIYIYKQYTNLYRTRVYEAGYEDFFTPQKTNVSYPVAALNPAYEVITQKPHSGNYAPIPSDTKENQLCNLSPEQLTQCFSMTLAALDRTLDFINENTPTQLPRIDYINYLLGYFIFHNEVLTENNKEKLLQWMDNVDFTNKSNSERRDIFTALIT
;
A
#
# COMPACT_ATOMS: atom_id res chain seq x y z
N MET A 1 -27.34 -7.92 7.41
CA MET A 1 -25.93 -7.84 7.85
C MET A 1 -25.41 -6.50 7.36
N TYR A 2 -24.83 -5.65 8.22
CA TYR A 2 -24.32 -4.34 7.81
C TYR A 2 -22.82 -4.43 7.52
N SER A 3 -22.33 -3.77 6.49
CA SER A 3 -20.91 -3.58 6.23
C SER A 3 -20.49 -2.15 6.58
N VAL A 4 -19.28 -1.99 7.13
CA VAL A 4 -18.72 -0.67 7.45
C VAL A 4 -17.95 -0.18 6.23
N VAL A 5 -18.48 0.83 5.54
CA VAL A 5 -17.87 1.42 4.34
C VAL A 5 -16.76 2.41 4.72
N ASP A 6 -16.96 3.24 5.75
CA ASP A 6 -15.95 4.15 6.31
C ASP A 6 -15.96 4.15 7.83
N GLY A 7 -14.89 4.59 8.43
CA GLY A 7 -14.75 4.72 9.89
C GLY A 7 -14.29 3.45 10.62
N GLN A 8 -14.02 2.36 9.92
CA GLN A 8 -13.57 1.10 10.54
C GLN A 8 -12.32 1.32 11.42
N GLN A 9 -11.35 2.10 10.97
CA GLN A 9 -10.15 2.37 11.76
C GLN A 9 -10.47 3.14 13.04
N ARG A 10 -11.36 4.15 12.98
CA ARG A 10 -11.79 4.94 14.13
C ARG A 10 -12.48 4.07 15.18
N LEU A 11 -13.43 3.24 14.75
CA LEU A 11 -14.14 2.30 15.63
C LEU A 11 -13.19 1.27 16.24
N THR A 12 -12.32 0.67 15.43
CA THR A 12 -11.35 -0.34 15.89
C THR A 12 -10.35 0.27 16.87
N THR A 13 -9.83 1.48 16.61
CA THR A 13 -8.89 2.18 17.48
C THR A 13 -9.52 2.45 18.85
N ASN A 14 -10.74 2.97 18.89
CA ASN A 14 -11.43 3.23 20.15
C ASN A 14 -11.77 1.95 20.91
N TYR A 15 -12.20 0.92 20.22
CA TYR A 15 -12.46 -0.37 20.84
C TYR A 15 -11.19 -1.00 21.44
N LYS A 16 -10.08 -0.96 20.72
CA LYS A 16 -8.77 -1.43 21.20
C LYS A 16 -8.31 -0.65 22.43
N ALA A 17 -8.43 0.68 22.42
CA ALA A 17 -8.09 1.52 23.55
C ALA A 17 -8.97 1.20 24.77
N TYR A 18 -10.28 1.02 24.58
CA TYR A 18 -11.24 0.64 25.61
C TYR A 18 -10.94 -0.73 26.24
N CYS A 19 -10.48 -1.69 25.44
CA CYS A 19 -10.10 -3.04 25.87
C CYS A 19 -8.66 -3.15 26.39
N ASN A 20 -7.90 -2.06 26.44
CA ASN A 20 -6.47 -2.05 26.78
C ASN A 20 -5.66 -3.04 25.90
N HIS A 21 -5.90 -3.02 24.60
CA HIS A 21 -5.21 -3.86 23.63
C HIS A 21 -3.70 -3.58 23.63
N ASP A 22 -2.88 -4.55 23.24
CA ASP A 22 -1.42 -4.46 23.25
C ASP A 22 -0.88 -3.27 22.47
N ASP A 23 -1.52 -2.91 21.34
CA ASP A 23 -1.17 -1.75 20.52
C ASP A 23 -1.22 -0.41 21.30
N PHE A 24 -1.95 -0.37 22.41
CA PHE A 24 -2.13 0.84 23.22
C PHE A 24 -1.39 0.81 24.56
N ARG A 25 -0.69 -0.26 24.89
CA ARG A 25 0.03 -0.38 26.17
C ARG A 25 1.11 0.67 26.33
N ASN A 26 1.72 1.09 25.22
CA ASN A 26 2.77 2.12 25.20
C ASN A 26 2.23 3.53 24.97
N ILE A 27 0.92 3.71 24.77
CA ILE A 27 0.31 5.02 24.60
C ILE A 27 -0.16 5.55 25.95
N VAL A 28 0.31 6.72 26.33
CA VAL A 28 -0.01 7.37 27.60
C VAL A 28 -0.52 8.78 27.39
N LEU A 29 -1.41 9.24 28.29
CA LEU A 29 -1.66 10.66 28.48
C LEU A 29 -0.55 11.21 29.39
N ASP A 30 0.24 12.14 28.91
CA ASP A 30 1.25 12.88 29.68
C ASP A 30 0.63 14.16 30.21
N LEU A 31 0.40 14.23 31.52
CA LEU A 31 -0.22 15.39 32.15
C LEU A 31 0.67 16.63 32.14
N GLY A 32 1.99 16.48 32.07
CA GLY A 32 2.91 17.60 31.98
C GLY A 32 2.87 18.29 30.61
N LYS A 33 2.57 17.53 29.57
CA LYS A 33 2.46 18.02 28.19
C LYS A 33 1.01 18.30 27.77
N GLY A 34 0.03 17.67 28.42
CA GLY A 34 -1.37 17.74 28.04
C GLY A 34 -1.72 16.99 26.74
N GLU A 35 -0.93 16.00 26.35
CA GLU A 35 -1.08 15.26 25.10
C GLU A 35 -0.88 13.76 25.26
N PHE A 36 -1.37 12.97 24.28
CA PHE A 36 -1.06 11.54 24.18
C PHE A 36 0.30 11.33 23.51
N THR A 37 1.15 10.51 24.14
CA THR A 37 2.50 10.22 23.64
C THR A 37 2.78 8.72 23.69
N GLU A 38 3.68 8.25 22.83
CA GLU A 38 4.22 6.90 22.90
C GLU A 38 5.41 6.84 23.86
N VAL A 39 5.42 5.83 24.73
CA VAL A 39 6.51 5.59 25.70
C VAL A 39 7.32 4.39 25.23
N ARG A 40 8.66 4.57 25.13
CA ARG A 40 9.57 3.52 24.67
C ARG A 40 10.16 2.67 25.80
N ASP A 41 10.41 3.28 26.97
CA ASP A 41 11.10 2.60 28.06
C ASP A 41 10.19 2.34 29.26
N SER A 42 9.86 3.38 30.04
CA SER A 42 9.06 3.27 31.26
C SER A 42 8.04 4.41 31.38
N ILE A 43 6.90 4.09 31.98
CA ILE A 43 5.82 5.07 32.22
C ILE A 43 6.17 5.92 33.42
N ARG A 44 6.27 7.22 33.23
CA ARG A 44 6.61 8.22 34.29
C ARG A 44 5.48 8.37 35.30
N SER A 45 5.79 8.99 36.44
CA SER A 45 4.79 9.20 37.51
C SER A 45 3.62 10.10 37.12
N ASN A 46 3.84 11.05 36.20
CA ASN A 46 2.82 11.97 35.67
C ASN A 46 2.12 11.46 34.40
N GLN A 47 2.28 10.19 34.05
CA GLN A 47 1.72 9.60 32.87
C GLN A 47 0.71 8.51 33.21
N ILE A 48 -0.38 8.42 32.45
CA ILE A 48 -1.41 7.40 32.59
C ILE A 48 -1.64 6.66 31.26
N PRO A 49 -1.57 5.31 31.25
CA PRO A 49 -1.87 4.53 30.07
C PRO A 49 -3.30 4.74 29.56
N VAL A 50 -3.46 4.86 28.25
CA VAL A 50 -4.77 5.03 27.59
C VAL A 50 -5.73 3.93 28.01
N GLY A 51 -5.28 2.67 28.06
CA GLY A 51 -6.09 1.54 28.45
C GLY A 51 -6.53 1.55 29.93
N ILE A 52 -5.82 2.29 30.80
CA ILE A 52 -6.25 2.54 32.19
C ILE A 52 -7.24 3.69 32.22
N LEU A 53 -6.90 4.79 31.53
CA LEU A 53 -7.76 5.99 31.46
C LEU A 53 -9.15 5.66 30.88
N LEU A 54 -9.22 4.87 29.83
CA LEU A 54 -10.45 4.53 29.12
C LEU A 54 -11.05 3.17 29.51
N ASN A 55 -10.44 2.45 30.46
CA ASN A 55 -10.90 1.13 30.84
C ASN A 55 -12.40 1.11 31.17
N LYS A 56 -13.09 0.03 30.78
CA LYS A 56 -14.50 -0.16 31.08
C LYS A 56 -14.79 -0.17 32.59
N GLU A 57 -13.85 -0.66 33.39
CA GLU A 57 -13.93 -0.70 34.85
C GLU A 57 -13.40 0.58 35.47
N ASP A 58 -14.24 1.32 36.18
CA ASP A 58 -13.84 2.61 36.79
C ASP A 58 -12.80 2.42 37.90
N THR A 59 -12.86 1.26 38.60
CA THR A 59 -11.90 0.89 39.65
C THR A 59 -10.45 0.91 39.17
N LYS A 60 -10.17 0.54 37.94
CA LYS A 60 -8.80 0.50 37.36
C LYS A 60 -8.14 1.90 37.34
N LEU A 61 -8.91 2.93 37.02
CA LEU A 61 -8.40 4.30 37.06
C LEU A 61 -8.06 4.72 38.51
N PHE A 62 -8.95 4.46 39.46
CA PHE A 62 -8.74 4.84 40.86
C PHE A 62 -7.56 4.08 41.49
N GLU A 63 -7.43 2.79 41.25
CA GLU A 63 -6.32 1.97 41.71
C GLU A 63 -4.98 2.50 41.17
N TYR A 64 -4.92 2.82 39.87
CA TYR A 64 -3.72 3.34 39.23
C TYR A 64 -3.32 4.72 39.77
N THR A 65 -4.27 5.66 39.90
CA THR A 65 -4.01 7.01 40.43
C THR A 65 -3.62 6.97 41.90
N LYS A 66 -4.25 6.11 42.72
CA LYS A 66 -3.90 5.92 44.14
C LYS A 66 -2.49 5.37 44.33
N ALA A 67 -2.01 4.53 43.41
CA ALA A 67 -0.67 3.97 43.46
C ALA A 67 0.44 4.96 43.05
N LYS A 68 0.09 6.09 42.44
CA LYS A 68 1.04 7.10 41.95
C LYS A 68 0.76 8.46 42.60
N SER A 69 1.65 8.91 43.49
CA SER A 69 1.51 10.18 44.24
C SER A 69 1.29 11.40 43.35
N ALA A 70 1.94 11.46 42.18
CA ALA A 70 1.77 12.57 41.22
C ALA A 70 0.37 12.64 40.58
N LEU A 71 -0.41 11.55 40.64
CA LEU A 71 -1.75 11.46 40.07
C LEU A 71 -2.86 11.46 41.14
N GLY A 72 -2.49 11.40 42.40
CA GLY A 72 -3.43 11.21 43.53
C GLY A 72 -4.10 12.49 44.04
N SER A 73 -3.75 13.67 43.51
CA SER A 73 -4.41 14.91 43.94
C SER A 73 -5.86 14.97 43.40
N ALA A 74 -6.75 15.62 44.18
CA ALA A 74 -8.16 15.78 43.79
C ALA A 74 -8.31 16.52 42.46
N ASP A 75 -7.49 17.52 42.21
CA ASP A 75 -7.53 18.32 40.97
C ASP A 75 -7.13 17.49 39.76
N VAL A 76 -6.05 16.69 39.86
CA VAL A 76 -5.60 15.81 38.77
C VAL A 76 -6.64 14.73 38.49
N LEU A 77 -7.21 14.14 39.56
CA LEU A 77 -8.26 13.12 39.39
C LEU A 77 -9.50 13.72 38.71
N SER A 78 -9.90 14.95 39.08
CA SER A 78 -11.01 15.66 38.44
C SER A 78 -10.77 15.84 36.93
N VAL A 79 -9.57 16.28 36.54
CA VAL A 79 -9.18 16.42 35.11
C VAL A 79 -9.22 15.07 34.40
N LEU A 80 -8.66 14.03 34.98
CA LEU A 80 -8.67 12.68 34.38
C LEU A 80 -10.10 12.16 34.18
N LEU A 81 -10.99 12.37 35.14
CA LEU A 81 -12.40 12.00 35.03
C LEU A 81 -13.14 12.81 33.95
N GLN A 82 -12.82 14.09 33.79
CA GLN A 82 -13.37 14.92 32.71
C GLN A 82 -12.89 14.42 31.33
N VAL A 83 -11.60 14.15 31.17
CA VAL A 83 -11.04 13.60 29.92
C VAL A 83 -11.70 12.26 29.61
N ARG A 84 -11.76 11.36 30.61
CA ARG A 84 -12.43 10.05 30.49
C ARG A 84 -13.88 10.19 30.06
N SER A 85 -14.64 11.08 30.72
CA SER A 85 -16.04 11.31 30.41
C SER A 85 -16.22 11.83 28.98
N LYS A 86 -15.43 12.81 28.54
CA LYS A 86 -15.49 13.34 27.17
C LYS A 86 -15.18 12.25 26.13
N MET A 87 -14.19 11.40 26.38
CA MET A 87 -13.82 10.34 25.45
C MET A 87 -14.83 9.19 25.41
N ARG A 88 -15.36 8.79 26.57
CA ARG A 88 -16.38 7.70 26.67
C ARG A 88 -17.76 8.12 26.15
N ASN A 89 -18.09 9.39 26.27
CA ASN A 89 -19.35 9.96 25.77
C ASN A 89 -19.21 10.54 24.34
N TYR A 90 -18.09 10.26 23.66
CA TYR A 90 -17.96 10.64 22.27
C TYR A 90 -18.95 9.87 21.40
N ASN A 91 -19.81 10.59 20.74
CA ASN A 91 -20.85 10.01 19.91
C ASN A 91 -20.39 9.89 18.47
N TYR A 92 -20.64 8.73 17.88
CA TYR A 92 -20.50 8.52 16.45
C TYR A 92 -21.85 8.66 15.77
N THR A 93 -21.92 9.47 14.75
CA THR A 93 -23.08 9.47 13.84
C THR A 93 -22.86 8.37 12.82
N LEU A 94 -23.76 7.39 12.80
CA LEU A 94 -23.77 6.32 11.81
C LEU A 94 -24.77 6.72 10.72
N ASN A 95 -24.24 6.90 9.50
CA ASN A 95 -25.07 7.05 8.33
C ASN A 95 -25.20 5.65 7.71
N SER A 96 -26.41 5.09 7.69
CA SER A 96 -26.70 3.82 7.02
C SER A 96 -27.36 4.10 5.69
N ALA A 97 -26.90 3.43 4.65
CA ALA A 97 -27.58 3.35 3.39
C ALA A 97 -28.13 1.93 3.23
N GLU A 98 -29.36 1.83 2.74
CA GLU A 98 -30.06 0.57 2.54
C GLU A 98 -30.11 0.26 1.05
N ASP A 99 -30.09 -1.02 0.71
CA ASP A 99 -30.25 -1.54 -0.65
C ASP A 99 -29.22 -1.04 -1.70
N LEU A 100 -28.02 -0.66 -1.26
CA LEU A 100 -26.94 -0.32 -2.18
C LEU A 100 -26.31 -1.58 -2.80
N THR A 101 -26.14 -1.55 -4.12
CA THR A 101 -25.28 -2.47 -4.86
C THR A 101 -23.80 -2.28 -4.45
N GLU A 102 -22.94 -3.24 -4.77
CA GLU A 102 -21.50 -3.11 -4.48
C GLU A 102 -20.88 -1.90 -5.19
N ASP A 103 -21.29 -1.59 -6.41
CA ASP A 103 -20.80 -0.42 -7.15
C ASP A 103 -21.22 0.90 -6.49
N GLU A 104 -22.49 1.01 -6.06
CA GLU A 104 -22.99 2.19 -5.34
C GLU A 104 -22.30 2.36 -3.98
N GLN A 105 -21.96 1.26 -3.27
CA GLN A 105 -21.17 1.33 -2.03
C GLN A 105 -19.77 1.89 -2.30
N ILE A 106 -19.15 1.51 -3.41
CA ILE A 106 -17.83 2.01 -3.82
C ILE A 106 -17.90 3.51 -4.18
N GLU A 107 -18.90 3.92 -4.95
CA GLU A 107 -19.12 5.34 -5.27
C GLU A 107 -19.35 6.17 -4.02
N TRP A 108 -20.15 5.68 -3.09
CA TRP A 108 -20.38 6.35 -1.82
C TRP A 108 -19.10 6.46 -0.99
N PHE A 109 -18.29 5.41 -0.95
CA PHE A 109 -16.97 5.43 -0.32
C PHE A 109 -16.03 6.47 -0.98
N GLU A 110 -16.04 6.61 -2.29
CA GLU A 110 -15.27 7.64 -3.01
C GLU A 110 -15.71 9.07 -2.59
N VAL A 111 -17.00 9.32 -2.50
CA VAL A 111 -17.56 10.62 -2.06
C VAL A 111 -17.13 10.94 -0.62
N LEU A 112 -17.24 9.99 0.30
CA LEU A 112 -16.85 10.15 1.70
C LEU A 112 -15.34 10.44 1.85
N ASN A 113 -14.49 9.76 1.07
CA ASN A 113 -13.04 9.97 1.11
C ASN A 113 -12.60 11.30 0.49
N ASN A 114 -13.36 11.86 -0.44
CA ASN A 114 -13.08 13.19 -0.98
C ASN A 114 -13.34 14.32 0.04
N ALA A 115 -14.18 14.06 1.03
CA ALA A 115 -14.51 15.01 2.09
C ALA A 115 -13.62 14.92 3.35
N GLY A 116 -12.76 13.89 3.47
CA GLY A 116 -11.96 13.59 4.66
C GLY A 116 -10.47 13.34 4.39
N SER A 117 -9.84 12.53 5.23
CA SER A 117 -8.48 12.02 5.01
C SER A 117 -8.46 11.13 3.78
N ARG A 118 -7.83 11.58 2.71
CA ARG A 118 -7.85 10.90 1.42
C ARG A 118 -7.22 9.50 1.49
N VAL A 119 -7.99 8.48 1.19
CA VAL A 119 -7.46 7.18 0.77
C VAL A 119 -6.72 7.39 -0.55
N SER A 120 -5.60 6.70 -0.76
CA SER A 120 -4.89 6.86 -2.03
C SER A 120 -5.79 6.44 -3.20
N ILE A 121 -5.72 7.18 -4.30
CA ILE A 121 -6.48 6.88 -5.53
C ILE A 121 -6.27 5.42 -5.96
N ILE A 122 -5.07 4.90 -5.81
CA ILE A 122 -4.73 3.50 -6.10
C ILE A 122 -5.55 2.53 -5.23
N GLN A 123 -5.68 2.81 -3.94
CA GLN A 123 -6.46 1.93 -3.04
C GLN A 123 -7.96 1.93 -3.37
N MET A 124 -8.51 3.09 -3.75
CA MET A 124 -9.90 3.20 -4.18
C MET A 124 -10.15 2.39 -5.47
N ARG A 125 -9.27 2.55 -6.46
CA ARG A 125 -9.37 1.82 -7.73
C ARG A 125 -9.24 0.32 -7.54
N PHE A 126 -8.35 -0.13 -6.66
CA PHE A 126 -8.21 -1.55 -6.34
C PHE A 126 -9.40 -2.11 -5.55
N SER A 127 -10.12 -1.27 -4.81
CA SER A 127 -11.37 -1.68 -4.16
C SER A 127 -12.47 -2.00 -5.18
N LYS A 128 -12.55 -1.24 -6.28
CA LYS A 128 -13.48 -1.56 -7.39
C LYS A 128 -13.18 -2.92 -8.01
N LEU A 129 -11.92 -3.21 -8.29
CA LEU A 129 -11.52 -4.52 -8.81
C LEU A 129 -11.87 -5.67 -7.86
N LYS A 130 -11.78 -5.45 -6.55
CA LYS A 130 -12.16 -6.44 -5.55
C LYS A 130 -13.64 -6.78 -5.58
N ALA A 131 -14.52 -5.79 -5.81
CA ALA A 131 -15.96 -6.02 -5.96
C ALA A 131 -16.28 -6.95 -7.15
N HIS A 132 -15.45 -6.92 -8.18
CA HIS A 132 -15.55 -7.81 -9.34
C HIS A 132 -14.74 -9.11 -9.21
N GLY A 133 -14.33 -9.51 -7.99
CA GLY A 133 -13.59 -10.74 -7.72
C GLY A 133 -12.10 -10.67 -8.03
N ILE A 134 -11.56 -9.51 -8.38
CA ILE A 134 -10.14 -9.31 -8.69
C ILE A 134 -9.40 -8.75 -7.48
N TYR A 135 -8.57 -9.58 -6.88
CA TYR A 135 -7.71 -9.23 -5.75
C TYR A 135 -6.29 -8.95 -6.24
N ILE A 136 -6.04 -7.76 -6.80
CA ILE A 136 -4.78 -7.39 -7.45
C ILE A 136 -3.55 -7.66 -6.57
N TYR A 137 -3.64 -7.41 -5.27
CA TYR A 137 -2.54 -7.72 -4.34
C TYR A 137 -2.22 -9.20 -4.29
N LYS A 138 -3.24 -10.05 -4.13
CA LYS A 138 -3.09 -11.50 -4.00
C LYS A 138 -2.77 -12.18 -5.34
N GLN A 139 -3.43 -11.73 -6.41
CA GLN A 139 -3.36 -12.36 -7.72
C GLN A 139 -2.20 -11.86 -8.56
N TYR A 140 -1.62 -10.71 -8.21
CA TYR A 140 -0.56 -10.11 -9.01
C TYR A 140 0.59 -9.50 -8.18
N THR A 141 0.38 -8.37 -7.46
CA THR A 141 1.51 -7.61 -6.89
C THR A 141 2.34 -8.40 -5.87
N ASN A 142 1.71 -9.24 -5.04
CA ASN A 142 2.44 -10.10 -4.11
C ASN A 142 3.23 -11.17 -4.87
N LEU A 143 2.65 -11.77 -5.90
CA LEU A 143 3.33 -12.79 -6.72
C LEU A 143 4.52 -12.18 -7.46
N TYR A 144 4.36 -10.98 -8.02
CA TYR A 144 5.46 -10.22 -8.64
C TYR A 144 6.62 -10.03 -7.64
N ARG A 145 6.31 -9.51 -6.46
CA ARG A 145 7.32 -9.25 -5.43
C ARG A 145 8.01 -10.52 -4.94
N THR A 146 7.25 -11.58 -4.69
CA THR A 146 7.81 -12.88 -4.26
C THR A 146 8.85 -13.36 -5.26
N ARG A 147 8.56 -13.34 -6.58
CA ARG A 147 9.50 -13.74 -7.62
C ARG A 147 10.78 -12.90 -7.64
N VAL A 148 10.64 -11.58 -7.51
CA VAL A 148 11.78 -10.66 -7.44
C VAL A 148 12.62 -10.91 -6.16
N TYR A 149 11.98 -11.22 -5.04
CA TYR A 149 12.67 -11.59 -3.79
C TYR A 149 13.42 -12.91 -3.92
N GLU A 150 12.77 -13.94 -4.46
CA GLU A 150 13.38 -15.26 -4.69
C GLU A 150 14.58 -15.19 -5.64
N ALA A 151 14.60 -14.20 -6.53
CA ALA A 151 15.73 -13.90 -7.40
C ALA A 151 16.85 -13.07 -6.71
N GLY A 152 16.72 -12.74 -5.40
CA GLY A 152 17.75 -12.04 -4.63
C GLY A 152 17.69 -10.50 -4.68
N TYR A 153 16.55 -9.93 -5.08
CA TYR A 153 16.36 -8.47 -5.22
C TYR A 153 15.34 -7.89 -4.22
N GLU A 154 15.31 -8.41 -3.00
CA GLU A 154 14.40 -7.93 -1.95
C GLU A 154 14.58 -6.46 -1.58
N ASP A 155 15.82 -5.94 -1.65
CA ASP A 155 16.16 -4.56 -1.32
C ASP A 155 15.57 -3.52 -2.29
N PHE A 156 15.04 -3.95 -3.45
CA PHE A 156 14.37 -3.05 -4.37
C PHE A 156 13.03 -2.53 -3.87
N PHE A 157 12.47 -3.17 -2.85
CA PHE A 157 11.19 -2.80 -2.29
C PHE A 157 11.32 -2.22 -0.90
N THR A 158 10.94 -0.96 -0.73
CA THR A 158 10.79 -0.33 0.58
C THR A 158 9.32 -0.38 1.01
N PRO A 159 9.01 -0.54 2.32
CA PRO A 159 7.64 -0.68 2.79
C PRO A 159 6.69 0.45 2.38
N GLN A 160 7.20 1.62 2.03
CA GLN A 160 6.41 2.85 1.88
C GLN A 160 6.11 3.30 0.45
N LYS A 161 6.91 2.97 -0.56
CA LYS A 161 6.79 3.59 -1.90
C LYS A 161 6.79 2.65 -3.10
N THR A 162 7.48 1.52 -3.02
CA THR A 162 7.76 0.70 -4.21
C THR A 162 6.95 -0.58 -4.28
N ASN A 163 6.37 -1.03 -3.18
CA ASN A 163 5.68 -2.31 -3.05
C ASN A 163 4.52 -2.53 -4.03
N VAL A 164 3.88 -1.46 -4.48
CA VAL A 164 2.72 -1.52 -5.37
C VAL A 164 3.00 -0.78 -6.67
N SER A 165 3.67 0.37 -6.63
CA SER A 165 3.83 1.26 -7.79
C SER A 165 4.62 0.63 -8.94
N TYR A 166 5.72 -0.05 -8.66
CA TYR A 166 6.53 -0.71 -9.69
C TYR A 166 5.85 -1.97 -10.27
N PRO A 167 5.29 -2.89 -9.45
CA PRO A 167 4.49 -3.99 -10.00
C PRO A 167 3.34 -3.52 -10.88
N VAL A 168 2.59 -2.48 -10.46
CA VAL A 168 1.46 -1.97 -11.25
C VAL A 168 1.93 -1.29 -12.52
N ALA A 169 3.05 -0.55 -12.50
CA ALA A 169 3.67 0.02 -13.69
C ALA A 169 4.11 -1.06 -14.71
N ALA A 170 4.56 -2.21 -14.24
CA ALA A 170 4.95 -3.34 -15.07
C ALA A 170 3.79 -3.93 -15.90
N LEU A 171 2.52 -3.60 -15.56
CA LEU A 171 1.34 -3.99 -16.35
C LEU A 171 1.15 -3.13 -17.62
N ASN A 172 1.79 -1.97 -17.73
CA ASN A 172 1.58 -1.07 -18.87
C ASN A 172 1.86 -1.72 -20.23
N PRO A 173 2.98 -2.45 -20.43
CA PRO A 173 3.23 -3.16 -21.69
C PRO A 173 2.15 -4.23 -22.00
N ALA A 174 1.75 -5.01 -21.02
CA ALA A 174 0.72 -6.03 -21.21
C ALA A 174 -0.65 -5.43 -21.53
N TYR A 175 -1.01 -4.31 -20.89
CA TYR A 175 -2.21 -3.56 -21.21
C TYR A 175 -2.22 -3.11 -22.68
N GLU A 176 -1.08 -2.59 -23.18
CA GLU A 176 -0.94 -2.14 -24.56
C GLU A 176 -1.16 -3.29 -25.56
N VAL A 177 -0.53 -4.43 -25.32
CA VAL A 177 -0.65 -5.62 -26.17
C VAL A 177 -2.10 -6.17 -26.15
N ILE A 178 -2.73 -6.29 -24.99
CA ILE A 178 -4.06 -6.87 -24.85
C ILE A 178 -5.13 -5.96 -25.44
N THR A 179 -4.99 -4.65 -25.29
CA THR A 179 -5.96 -3.69 -25.85
C THR A 179 -5.70 -3.39 -27.31
N GLN A 180 -4.64 -3.91 -27.91
CA GLN A 180 -4.25 -3.72 -29.31
C GLN A 180 -4.16 -2.24 -29.71
N LYS A 181 -3.77 -1.40 -28.76
CA LYS A 181 -3.55 0.02 -29.02
C LYS A 181 -2.18 0.20 -29.70
N PRO A 182 -2.08 1.06 -30.71
CA PRO A 182 -0.79 1.44 -31.24
C PRO A 182 0.01 2.14 -30.13
N HIS A 183 1.33 1.95 -30.10
CA HIS A 183 2.23 2.52 -29.12
C HIS A 183 2.04 4.03 -28.96
N SER A 184 1.36 4.44 -27.91
CA SER A 184 0.92 5.83 -27.69
C SER A 184 1.77 6.60 -26.69
N GLY A 185 3.05 6.29 -26.62
CA GLY A 185 4.02 7.07 -25.82
C GLY A 185 4.04 6.82 -24.32
N ASN A 186 2.97 6.35 -23.70
CA ASN A 186 2.88 6.14 -22.24
C ASN A 186 2.64 4.67 -21.87
N TYR A 187 3.35 3.76 -22.49
CA TYR A 187 3.31 2.32 -22.21
C TYR A 187 4.57 1.81 -21.49
N ALA A 188 5.51 2.71 -21.21
CA ALA A 188 6.71 2.37 -20.46
C ALA A 188 6.35 1.91 -19.03
N PRO A 189 7.07 0.93 -18.46
CA PRO A 189 6.80 0.38 -17.15
C PRO A 189 7.37 1.26 -16.02
N ILE A 190 7.01 2.54 -16.01
CA ILE A 190 7.42 3.54 -15.01
C ILE A 190 6.22 3.98 -14.16
N PRO A 191 6.41 4.18 -12.83
CA PRO A 191 5.31 4.49 -11.92
C PRO A 191 4.49 5.73 -12.28
N SER A 192 5.09 6.75 -12.91
CA SER A 192 4.38 7.96 -13.35
C SER A 192 3.38 7.73 -14.47
N ASP A 193 3.53 6.65 -15.23
CA ASP A 193 2.72 6.33 -16.40
C ASP A 193 1.70 5.22 -16.12
N THR A 194 1.54 4.84 -14.86
CA THR A 194 0.64 3.76 -14.46
C THR A 194 -0.80 4.00 -14.93
N LYS A 195 -1.37 2.99 -15.55
CA LYS A 195 -2.71 3.05 -16.17
C LYS A 195 -3.80 2.48 -15.24
N GLU A 196 -3.82 2.86 -13.96
CA GLU A 196 -4.74 2.26 -12.98
C GLU A 196 -6.20 2.39 -13.38
N ASN A 197 -6.63 3.55 -13.91
CA ASN A 197 -8.01 3.74 -14.38
C ASN A 197 -8.34 2.82 -15.54
N GLN A 198 -7.43 2.74 -16.51
CA GLN A 198 -7.62 1.93 -17.70
C GLN A 198 -7.63 0.44 -17.34
N LEU A 199 -6.76 0.01 -16.41
CA LEU A 199 -6.75 -1.36 -15.90
C LEU A 199 -8.06 -1.71 -15.18
N CYS A 200 -8.63 -0.80 -14.39
CA CYS A 200 -9.90 -1.02 -13.71
C CYS A 200 -11.11 -1.08 -14.65
N ASN A 201 -10.98 -0.62 -15.90
CA ASN A 201 -12.02 -0.68 -16.92
C ASN A 201 -11.92 -1.93 -17.83
N LEU A 202 -10.89 -2.77 -17.61
CA LEU A 202 -10.78 -4.05 -18.32
C LEU A 202 -11.77 -5.07 -17.74
N SER A 203 -12.21 -6.02 -18.56
CA SER A 203 -12.96 -7.16 -18.04
C SER A 203 -12.05 -7.99 -17.08
N PRO A 204 -12.65 -8.75 -16.16
CA PRO A 204 -11.89 -9.66 -15.28
C PRO A 204 -10.95 -10.60 -16.05
N GLU A 205 -11.38 -11.10 -17.21
CA GLU A 205 -10.61 -11.99 -18.08
C GLU A 205 -9.41 -11.26 -18.69
N GLN A 206 -9.60 -10.05 -19.24
CA GLN A 206 -8.53 -9.23 -19.79
C GLN A 206 -7.51 -8.85 -18.73
N LEU A 207 -7.97 -8.50 -17.53
CA LEU A 207 -7.08 -8.13 -16.43
C LEU A 207 -6.27 -9.33 -15.94
N THR A 208 -6.91 -10.51 -15.83
CA THR A 208 -6.21 -11.76 -15.50
C THR A 208 -5.18 -12.12 -16.57
N GLN A 209 -5.49 -11.88 -17.84
CA GLN A 209 -4.56 -12.07 -18.95
C GLN A 209 -3.37 -11.10 -18.84
N CYS A 210 -3.58 -9.81 -18.49
CA CYS A 210 -2.50 -8.86 -18.20
C CYS A 210 -1.58 -9.40 -17.10
N PHE A 211 -2.15 -9.91 -16.00
CA PHE A 211 -1.37 -10.47 -14.89
C PHE A 211 -0.52 -11.66 -15.33
N SER A 212 -1.16 -12.62 -16.01
CA SER A 212 -0.49 -13.84 -16.46
C SER A 212 0.65 -13.54 -17.44
N MET A 213 0.40 -12.64 -18.41
CA MET A 213 1.39 -12.22 -19.39
C MET A 213 2.57 -11.53 -18.70
N THR A 214 2.30 -10.62 -17.77
CA THR A 214 3.35 -9.87 -17.06
C THR A 214 4.17 -10.80 -16.16
N LEU A 215 3.52 -11.72 -15.43
CA LEU A 215 4.23 -12.66 -14.57
C LEU A 215 5.08 -13.65 -15.36
N ALA A 216 4.60 -14.13 -16.51
CA ALA A 216 5.39 -15.00 -17.39
C ALA A 216 6.61 -14.24 -17.99
N ALA A 217 6.43 -12.99 -18.39
CA ALA A 217 7.53 -12.16 -18.84
C ALA A 217 8.53 -11.84 -17.72
N LEU A 218 8.05 -11.68 -16.47
CA LEU A 218 8.91 -11.52 -15.30
C LEU A 218 9.78 -12.76 -15.09
N ASP A 219 9.22 -13.96 -15.13
CA ASP A 219 9.97 -15.20 -14.99
C ASP A 219 11.08 -15.27 -16.05
N ARG A 220 10.75 -15.03 -17.32
CA ARG A 220 11.75 -14.97 -18.41
C ARG A 220 12.83 -13.92 -18.18
N THR A 221 12.46 -12.78 -17.62
CA THR A 221 13.40 -11.70 -17.31
C THR A 221 14.37 -12.11 -16.21
N LEU A 222 13.86 -12.71 -15.15
CA LEU A 222 14.69 -13.14 -14.01
C LEU A 222 15.61 -14.29 -14.42
N ASP A 223 15.14 -15.24 -15.22
CA ASP A 223 15.97 -16.31 -15.81
C ASP A 223 17.09 -15.73 -16.67
N PHE A 224 16.75 -14.80 -17.59
CA PHE A 224 17.73 -14.12 -18.42
C PHE A 224 18.81 -13.38 -17.60
N ILE A 225 18.42 -12.66 -16.57
CA ILE A 225 19.35 -11.95 -15.69
C ILE A 225 20.23 -12.93 -14.93
N ASN A 226 19.64 -13.97 -14.35
CA ASN A 226 20.37 -14.97 -13.56
C ASN A 226 21.42 -15.72 -14.40
N GLU A 227 21.09 -16.05 -15.65
CA GLU A 227 22.01 -16.76 -16.54
C GLU A 227 23.14 -15.91 -17.09
N ASN A 228 22.95 -14.59 -17.21
CA ASN A 228 23.84 -13.75 -18.01
C ASN A 228 24.49 -12.57 -17.23
N THR A 229 24.05 -12.30 -16.00
CA THR A 229 24.53 -11.16 -15.26
C THR A 229 25.26 -11.63 -13.99
N PRO A 230 26.60 -11.53 -13.94
CA PRO A 230 27.37 -11.98 -12.77
C PRO A 230 27.28 -11.07 -11.56
N THR A 231 26.76 -9.84 -11.74
CA THR A 231 26.64 -8.83 -10.69
C THR A 231 25.18 -8.49 -10.43
N GLN A 232 24.88 -8.12 -9.17
CA GLN A 232 23.54 -7.70 -8.80
C GLN A 232 23.15 -6.40 -9.51
N LEU A 233 21.92 -6.33 -10.04
CA LEU A 233 21.40 -5.13 -10.69
C LEU A 233 21.27 -3.98 -9.67
N PRO A 234 21.53 -2.73 -10.07
CA PRO A 234 21.45 -1.60 -9.16
C PRO A 234 20.02 -1.06 -8.93
N ARG A 235 19.05 -1.41 -9.79
CA ARG A 235 17.71 -0.83 -9.76
C ARG A 235 16.66 -1.76 -10.36
N ILE A 236 15.43 -1.67 -9.82
CA ILE A 236 14.26 -2.40 -10.34
C ILE A 236 13.88 -1.99 -11.78
N ASP A 237 14.30 -0.80 -12.22
CA ASP A 237 14.04 -0.32 -13.58
C ASP A 237 14.55 -1.32 -14.63
N TYR A 238 15.70 -1.95 -14.42
CA TYR A 238 16.25 -2.99 -15.32
C TYR A 238 15.28 -4.15 -15.49
N ILE A 239 14.74 -4.68 -14.39
CA ILE A 239 13.78 -5.78 -14.40
C ILE A 239 12.52 -5.37 -15.16
N ASN A 240 11.95 -4.21 -14.85
CA ASN A 240 10.70 -3.76 -15.47
C ASN A 240 10.83 -3.51 -16.98
N TYR A 241 11.99 -2.98 -17.41
CA TYR A 241 12.23 -2.69 -18.84
C TYR A 241 12.43 -3.97 -19.63
N LEU A 242 13.24 -4.88 -19.14
CA LEU A 242 13.43 -6.20 -19.75
C LEU A 242 12.11 -6.99 -19.79
N LEU A 243 11.32 -6.96 -18.70
CA LEU A 243 9.99 -7.55 -18.67
C LEU A 243 9.11 -6.95 -19.78
N GLY A 244 9.12 -5.64 -19.95
CA GLY A 244 8.40 -4.98 -21.03
C GLY A 244 8.88 -5.45 -22.41
N TYR A 245 10.19 -5.58 -22.59
CA TYR A 245 10.75 -6.15 -23.83
C TYR A 245 10.21 -7.55 -24.10
N PHE A 246 10.23 -8.46 -23.11
CA PHE A 246 9.72 -9.83 -23.27
C PHE A 246 8.19 -9.91 -23.46
N ILE A 247 7.44 -8.88 -23.09
CA ILE A 247 6.02 -8.79 -23.42
C ILE A 247 5.80 -8.49 -24.92
N PHE A 248 6.57 -7.55 -25.46
CA PHE A 248 6.48 -7.17 -26.89
C PHE A 248 7.15 -8.21 -27.81
N HIS A 249 8.21 -8.86 -27.34
CA HIS A 249 8.97 -9.88 -28.07
C HIS A 249 8.82 -11.26 -27.43
N ASN A 250 7.63 -11.83 -27.60
CA ASN A 250 7.29 -13.14 -26.99
C ASN A 250 7.94 -14.35 -27.69
N GLU A 251 8.74 -14.15 -28.70
CA GLU A 251 9.46 -15.18 -29.43
C GLU A 251 10.68 -15.72 -28.65
N VAL A 252 11.24 -16.83 -29.12
CA VAL A 252 12.48 -17.37 -28.58
C VAL A 252 13.60 -16.37 -28.79
N LEU A 253 14.35 -16.08 -27.74
CA LEU A 253 15.45 -15.13 -27.78
C LEU A 253 16.58 -15.69 -28.66
N THR A 254 16.90 -14.99 -29.75
CA THR A 254 18.04 -15.31 -30.59
C THR A 254 19.34 -14.83 -29.94
N GLU A 255 20.49 -15.44 -30.28
CA GLU A 255 21.80 -15.00 -29.77
C GLU A 255 22.06 -13.50 -30.04
N ASN A 256 21.71 -13.01 -31.24
CA ASN A 256 21.84 -11.60 -31.60
C ASN A 256 20.99 -10.69 -30.69
N ASN A 257 19.76 -11.08 -30.36
CA ASN A 257 18.90 -10.31 -29.45
C ASN A 257 19.41 -10.38 -28.02
N LYS A 258 19.95 -11.53 -27.61
CA LYS A 258 20.61 -11.69 -26.32
C LYS A 258 21.79 -10.74 -26.16
N GLU A 259 22.68 -10.69 -27.14
CA GLU A 259 23.81 -9.74 -27.14
C GLU A 259 23.37 -8.28 -27.08
N LYS A 260 22.32 -7.92 -27.83
CA LYS A 260 21.75 -6.56 -27.77
C LYS A 260 21.21 -6.21 -26.40
N LEU A 261 20.51 -7.12 -25.73
CA LEU A 261 19.98 -6.90 -24.37
C LEU A 261 21.12 -6.74 -23.37
N LEU A 262 22.18 -7.54 -23.45
CA LEU A 262 23.36 -7.41 -22.59
C LEU A 262 24.06 -6.08 -22.80
N GLN A 263 24.29 -5.67 -24.06
CA GLN A 263 24.84 -4.36 -24.39
C GLN A 263 23.96 -3.22 -23.90
N TRP A 264 22.64 -3.37 -23.99
CA TRP A 264 21.71 -2.38 -23.43
C TRP A 264 21.84 -2.29 -21.90
N MET A 265 21.91 -3.41 -21.21
CA MET A 265 22.08 -3.45 -19.75
C MET A 265 23.39 -2.79 -19.30
N ASP A 266 24.47 -2.97 -20.04
CA ASP A 266 25.77 -2.39 -19.73
C ASP A 266 25.82 -0.89 -19.97
N ASN A 267 25.05 -0.38 -20.92
CA ASN A 267 25.11 1.03 -21.36
C ASN A 267 23.99 1.92 -20.82
N VAL A 268 22.87 1.31 -20.33
CA VAL A 268 21.74 2.10 -19.85
C VAL A 268 22.02 2.74 -18.50
N ASP A 269 21.68 4.02 -18.36
CA ASP A 269 21.73 4.75 -17.09
C ASP A 269 20.35 5.37 -16.78
N PHE A 270 19.81 5.00 -15.63
CA PHE A 270 18.56 5.53 -15.11
C PHE A 270 18.74 6.66 -14.11
N THR A 271 19.99 7.06 -13.81
CA THR A 271 20.30 8.07 -12.79
C THR A 271 19.86 9.45 -13.27
N ASN A 272 19.10 10.16 -12.45
CA ASN A 272 18.60 11.52 -12.72
C ASN A 272 17.83 11.69 -14.04
N LYS A 273 17.27 10.62 -14.60
CA LYS A 273 16.47 10.69 -15.82
C LYS A 273 15.05 11.18 -15.55
N SER A 274 14.60 12.11 -16.37
CA SER A 274 13.22 12.55 -16.46
C SER A 274 12.31 11.41 -16.96
N ASN A 275 11.01 11.53 -16.75
CA ASN A 275 10.05 10.55 -17.27
C ASN A 275 10.05 10.48 -18.81
N SER A 276 10.31 11.59 -19.50
CA SER A 276 10.45 11.60 -20.97
C SER A 276 11.64 10.76 -21.41
N GLU A 277 12.83 11.02 -20.86
CA GLU A 277 14.04 10.24 -21.17
C GLU A 277 13.86 8.75 -20.85
N ARG A 278 13.15 8.42 -19.77
CA ARG A 278 12.83 7.03 -19.42
C ARG A 278 11.92 6.37 -20.46
N ARG A 279 10.93 7.09 -21.01
CA ARG A 279 10.09 6.59 -22.10
C ARG A 279 10.92 6.36 -23.38
N ASP A 280 11.83 7.29 -23.69
CA ASP A 280 12.71 7.17 -24.86
C ASP A 280 13.63 5.95 -24.73
N ILE A 281 14.22 5.71 -23.54
CA ILE A 281 15.02 4.51 -23.25
C ILE A 281 14.18 3.24 -23.46
N PHE A 282 12.93 3.22 -22.98
CA PHE A 282 12.07 2.06 -23.18
C PHE A 282 11.68 1.84 -24.64
N THR A 283 11.33 2.91 -25.33
CA THR A 283 11.00 2.85 -26.76
C THR A 283 12.17 2.31 -27.57
N ALA A 284 13.39 2.81 -27.32
CA ALA A 284 14.59 2.30 -27.98
C ALA A 284 14.92 0.84 -27.68
N LEU A 285 14.52 0.33 -26.52
CA LEU A 285 14.74 -1.06 -26.15
C LEU A 285 13.81 -2.02 -26.92
N ILE A 286 12.57 -1.61 -27.19
CA ILE A 286 11.56 -2.48 -27.80
C ILE A 286 11.45 -2.34 -29.32
N THR A 287 12.12 -1.36 -29.92
CA THR A 287 12.21 -1.17 -31.39
C THR A 287 13.47 -1.77 -31.96
#